data_01f387633bea94bce73715012ffeb53d
#
_entry.id   01f387633bea94bce73715012ffeb53d
#
_cell.length_a   1.000
_cell.length_b   1.000
_cell.length_c   1.000
_cell.angle_alpha   90.00
_cell.angle_beta   90.00
_cell.angle_gamma   90.00
#
_symmetry.space_group_name_H-M   'P 1'
#
loop_
_entity.id
_entity.type
_entity.pdbx_description
1 polymer ?
#
loop_
_entity_poly.entity_id
_entity_poly.type
_entity_poly.pdbx_seq_one_letter_code
_entity_poly.pdbx_strand_id
1 'polypeptide(L)'
;LRQLNLMAASVLLLVAGGATGWIAKTEWPASSGVQGVMVSDAISAYRTFVVDAAHPVEVKATEQDHLVQWLSNRLGQPIKTPDLTGFGFRLMGGRVLPAATNGVAAMLMYDDDHGTRLTLYLRNGESGETAYRFVREGNISAFYWIDRGLGFALSAAASRERLLPIVDAVHHQIEKSKPLNNKS
;
A
#
# COMPACT_ATOMS: atom_id res chain seq x y z
N LEU A 1 22.46 -43.50 -35.04
CA LEU A 1 21.54 -42.40 -35.42
C LEU A 1 20.36 -42.27 -34.43
N ARG A 2 19.77 -43.36 -33.93
CA ARG A 2 18.59 -43.35 -33.05
C ARG A 2 18.91 -42.79 -31.64
N GLN A 3 20.12 -43.01 -31.14
CA GLN A 3 20.58 -42.51 -29.82
C GLN A 3 20.85 -40.98 -29.84
N LEU A 4 21.35 -40.42 -30.96
CA LEU A 4 21.58 -38.98 -31.09
C LEU A 4 20.26 -38.20 -31.08
N ASN A 5 19.21 -38.73 -31.70
CA ASN A 5 17.89 -38.06 -31.75
C ASN A 5 17.20 -37.99 -30.38
N LEU A 6 17.44 -38.98 -29.50
CA LEU A 6 16.88 -38.96 -28.13
C LEU A 6 17.59 -37.96 -27.22
N MET A 7 18.90 -37.74 -27.38
CA MET A 7 19.63 -36.71 -26.64
C MET A 7 19.29 -35.30 -27.07
N ALA A 8 19.08 -35.10 -28.39
CA ALA A 8 18.64 -33.77 -28.91
C ALA A 8 17.24 -33.41 -28.41
N ALA A 9 16.31 -34.35 -28.33
CA ALA A 9 14.95 -34.11 -27.83
C ALA A 9 14.95 -33.74 -26.33
N SER A 10 15.82 -34.38 -25.52
CA SER A 10 15.94 -34.07 -24.09
C SER A 10 16.49 -32.67 -23.83
N VAL A 11 17.45 -32.22 -24.61
CA VAL A 11 18.02 -30.85 -24.48
C VAL A 11 17.00 -29.80 -24.90
N LEU A 12 16.24 -30.05 -25.97
CA LEU A 12 15.16 -29.15 -26.40
C LEU A 12 14.05 -29.00 -25.35
N LEU A 13 13.67 -30.08 -24.66
CA LEU A 13 12.68 -30.04 -23.58
C LEU A 13 13.22 -29.30 -22.34
N LEU A 14 14.51 -29.41 -22.02
CA LEU A 14 15.13 -28.66 -20.92
C LEU A 14 15.22 -27.17 -21.23
N VAL A 15 15.53 -26.78 -22.44
CA VAL A 15 15.61 -25.37 -22.86
C VAL A 15 14.19 -24.76 -22.91
N ALA A 16 13.22 -25.48 -23.47
CA ALA A 16 11.84 -25.04 -23.50
C ALA A 16 11.21 -24.95 -22.09
N GLY A 17 11.48 -25.96 -21.24
CA GLY A 17 11.03 -25.94 -19.85
C GLY A 17 11.70 -24.87 -18.99
N GLY A 18 12.98 -24.58 -19.23
CA GLY A 18 13.72 -23.53 -18.56
C GLY A 18 13.23 -22.12 -18.94
N ALA A 19 12.95 -21.90 -20.21
CA ALA A 19 12.45 -20.61 -20.71
C ALA A 19 11.02 -20.33 -20.21
N THR A 20 10.12 -21.32 -20.27
CA THR A 20 8.74 -21.19 -19.74
C THR A 20 8.72 -21.06 -18.21
N GLY A 21 9.63 -21.75 -17.51
CA GLY A 21 9.78 -21.63 -16.05
C GLY A 21 10.29 -20.25 -15.63
N TRP A 22 11.16 -19.62 -16.42
CA TRP A 22 11.66 -18.29 -16.12
C TRP A 22 10.60 -17.22 -16.39
N ILE A 23 9.85 -17.31 -17.47
CA ILE A 23 8.74 -16.39 -17.79
C ILE A 23 7.63 -16.51 -16.73
N ALA A 24 7.30 -17.74 -16.29
CA ALA A 24 6.32 -17.93 -15.21
C ALA A 24 6.79 -17.37 -13.86
N LYS A 25 8.10 -17.33 -13.60
CA LYS A 25 8.65 -16.76 -12.37
C LYS A 25 8.59 -15.22 -12.34
N THR A 26 8.55 -14.55 -13.48
CA THR A 26 8.44 -13.08 -13.56
C THR A 26 7.00 -12.59 -13.36
N GLU A 27 5.99 -13.46 -13.54
CA GLU A 27 4.57 -13.13 -13.37
C GLU A 27 3.97 -13.59 -12.03
N TRP A 28 4.73 -14.34 -11.21
CA TRP A 28 4.23 -14.78 -9.91
C TRP A 28 4.37 -13.64 -8.90
N PRO A 29 3.27 -13.12 -8.35
CA PRO A 29 3.36 -12.12 -7.30
C PRO A 29 4.01 -12.75 -6.07
N ALA A 30 5.28 -12.45 -5.84
CA ALA A 30 6.01 -12.83 -4.63
C ALA A 30 5.54 -11.97 -3.43
N SER A 31 4.24 -12.02 -3.13
CA SER A 31 3.63 -11.33 -1.98
C SER A 31 3.02 -12.30 -0.97
N SER A 32 3.53 -13.55 -0.91
CA SER A 32 3.07 -14.57 0.04
C SER A 32 3.66 -14.41 1.45
N GLY A 33 4.06 -13.19 1.84
CA GLY A 33 4.54 -12.84 3.17
C GLY A 33 3.61 -11.83 3.86
N VAL A 34 4.00 -11.39 5.05
CA VAL A 34 3.30 -10.39 5.87
C VAL A 34 2.94 -9.12 5.07
N GLN A 35 3.78 -8.72 4.10
CA GLN A 35 3.54 -7.60 3.19
C GLN A 35 2.35 -7.84 2.23
N GLY A 36 2.18 -9.07 1.74
CA GLY A 36 1.04 -9.44 0.90
C GLY A 36 -0.28 -9.36 1.67
N VAL A 37 -0.28 -9.74 2.94
CA VAL A 37 -1.44 -9.62 3.83
C VAL A 37 -1.79 -8.15 4.04
N MET A 38 -0.81 -7.28 4.30
CA MET A 38 -1.06 -5.85 4.52
C MET A 38 -1.68 -5.17 3.29
N VAL A 39 -1.17 -5.42 2.10
CA VAL A 39 -1.72 -4.81 0.88
C VAL A 39 -3.11 -5.35 0.54
N SER A 40 -3.36 -6.62 0.81
CA SER A 40 -4.70 -7.21 0.66
C SER A 40 -5.70 -6.58 1.64
N ASP A 41 -5.33 -6.39 2.91
CA ASP A 41 -6.14 -5.68 3.90
C ASP A 41 -6.43 -4.24 3.45
N ALA A 42 -5.43 -3.53 2.96
CA ALA A 42 -5.58 -2.15 2.47
C ALA A 42 -6.54 -2.05 1.27
N ILE A 43 -6.43 -2.95 0.28
CA ILE A 43 -7.33 -3.00 -0.88
C ILE A 43 -8.75 -3.38 -0.44
N SER A 44 -8.88 -4.32 0.48
CA SER A 44 -10.18 -4.72 1.03
C SER A 44 -10.85 -3.57 1.79
N ALA A 45 -10.09 -2.84 2.60
CA ALA A 45 -10.55 -1.63 3.27
C ALA A 45 -10.98 -0.55 2.26
N TYR A 46 -10.19 -0.32 1.22
CA TYR A 46 -10.57 0.60 0.14
C TYR A 46 -11.91 0.21 -0.48
N ARG A 47 -12.08 -1.05 -0.90
CA ARG A 47 -13.33 -1.54 -1.50
C ARG A 47 -14.54 -1.38 -0.59
N THR A 48 -14.36 -1.63 0.69
CA THR A 48 -15.45 -1.57 1.67
C THR A 48 -15.91 -0.15 1.93
N PHE A 49 -14.98 0.78 2.14
CA PHE A 49 -15.31 2.10 2.65
C PHE A 49 -15.35 3.20 1.58
N VAL A 50 -14.76 2.97 0.41
CA VAL A 50 -14.81 3.96 -0.67
C VAL A 50 -16.22 4.12 -1.25
N VAL A 51 -17.05 3.11 -1.16
CA VAL A 51 -18.46 3.14 -1.64
C VAL A 51 -19.44 3.59 -0.56
N ASP A 52 -19.02 3.64 0.70
CA ASP A 52 -19.86 4.13 1.80
C ASP A 52 -20.00 5.67 1.70
N ALA A 53 -21.20 6.12 1.36
CA ALA A 53 -21.49 7.54 1.26
C ALA A 53 -21.87 8.17 2.60
N ALA A 54 -22.43 7.36 3.53
CA ALA A 54 -22.96 7.87 4.79
C ALA A 54 -21.90 7.93 5.90
N HIS A 55 -21.04 6.91 6.00
CA HIS A 55 -20.07 6.77 7.07
C HIS A 55 -18.68 6.36 6.55
N PRO A 56 -18.08 7.13 5.61
CA PRO A 56 -16.78 6.77 5.03
C PRO A 56 -15.64 6.84 6.05
N VAL A 57 -15.78 7.69 7.07
CA VAL A 57 -14.81 7.93 8.14
C VAL A 57 -15.49 7.95 9.51
N GLU A 58 -14.74 7.68 10.58
CA GLU A 58 -15.21 7.74 11.97
C GLU A 58 -14.98 9.12 12.59
N VAL A 59 -13.80 9.71 12.31
CA VAL A 59 -13.44 11.08 12.72
C VAL A 59 -13.23 11.90 11.46
N LYS A 60 -13.92 13.03 11.37
CA LYS A 60 -13.87 13.92 10.20
C LYS A 60 -12.62 14.79 10.19
N ALA A 61 -12.22 15.26 9.02
CA ALA A 61 -11.10 16.17 8.85
C ALA A 61 -11.29 17.53 9.55
N THR A 62 -12.54 17.94 9.83
CA THR A 62 -12.84 19.14 10.63
C THR A 62 -12.32 19.05 12.07
N GLU A 63 -12.01 17.83 12.54
CA GLU A 63 -11.45 17.53 13.85
C GLU A 63 -10.02 16.95 13.70
N GLN A 64 -9.20 17.53 12.84
CA GLN A 64 -7.91 16.96 12.42
C GLN A 64 -6.95 16.69 13.58
N ASP A 65 -6.85 17.57 14.55
CA ASP A 65 -5.96 17.38 15.72
C ASP A 65 -6.41 16.17 16.55
N HIS A 66 -7.72 16.04 16.77
CA HIS A 66 -8.30 14.88 17.44
C HIS A 66 -8.07 13.60 16.63
N LEU A 67 -8.28 13.63 15.32
CA LEU A 67 -8.05 12.51 14.41
C LEU A 67 -6.61 12.00 14.52
N VAL A 68 -5.64 12.90 14.40
CA VAL A 68 -4.21 12.56 14.46
C VAL A 68 -3.83 11.97 15.82
N GLN A 69 -4.27 12.60 16.90
CA GLN A 69 -4.00 12.10 18.26
C GLN A 69 -4.63 10.73 18.49
N TRP A 70 -5.88 10.56 18.12
CA TRP A 70 -6.62 9.31 18.29
C TRP A 70 -6.00 8.16 17.50
N LEU A 71 -5.70 8.36 16.21
CA LEU A 71 -5.08 7.34 15.37
C LEU A 71 -3.65 7.01 15.85
N SER A 72 -2.87 8.02 16.28
CA SER A 72 -1.53 7.82 16.84
C SER A 72 -1.58 6.94 18.09
N ASN A 73 -2.52 7.20 18.99
CA ASN A 73 -2.72 6.38 20.19
C ASN A 73 -3.11 4.95 19.85
N ARG A 74 -3.96 4.76 18.84
CA ARG A 74 -4.41 3.43 18.42
C ARG A 74 -3.29 2.62 17.75
N LEU A 75 -2.43 3.27 16.96
CA LEU A 75 -1.28 2.64 16.31
C LEU A 75 -0.08 2.47 17.25
N GLY A 76 -0.06 3.16 18.40
CA GLY A 76 1.06 3.13 19.33
C GLY A 76 2.28 3.93 18.87
N GLN A 77 2.15 4.75 17.82
CA GLN A 77 3.21 5.66 17.35
C GLN A 77 2.62 6.88 16.62
N PRO A 78 3.35 8.01 16.63
CA PRO A 78 2.85 9.24 16.03
C PRO A 78 2.69 9.12 14.52
N ILE A 79 1.54 9.54 14.03
CA ILE A 79 1.25 9.66 12.61
C ILE A 79 0.95 11.11 12.25
N LYS A 80 0.92 11.39 10.95
CA LYS A 80 0.46 12.66 10.38
C LYS A 80 -0.51 12.41 9.24
N THR A 81 -1.29 13.41 8.95
CA THR A 81 -2.16 13.47 7.76
C THR A 81 -1.41 14.22 6.66
N PRO A 82 -0.93 13.55 5.59
CA PRO A 82 -0.32 14.23 4.45
C PRO A 82 -1.26 15.24 3.80
N ASP A 83 -0.73 16.42 3.45
CA ASP A 83 -1.45 17.38 2.63
C ASP A 83 -1.33 16.97 1.15
N LEU A 84 -2.47 16.67 0.54
CA LEU A 84 -2.58 16.26 -0.86
C LEU A 84 -3.35 17.25 -1.71
N THR A 85 -3.60 18.47 -1.22
CA THR A 85 -4.33 19.53 -1.93
C THR A 85 -3.65 19.92 -3.24
N GLY A 86 -2.32 19.87 -3.31
CA GLY A 86 -1.55 20.09 -4.54
C GLY A 86 -1.83 19.06 -5.66
N PHE A 87 -2.43 17.92 -5.32
CA PHE A 87 -2.88 16.87 -6.26
C PHE A 87 -4.41 16.86 -6.44
N GLY A 88 -5.11 17.82 -5.87
CA GLY A 88 -6.56 17.96 -5.92
C GLY A 88 -7.31 17.08 -4.91
N PHE A 89 -6.62 16.43 -3.97
CA PHE A 89 -7.25 15.60 -2.94
C PHE A 89 -7.35 16.34 -1.60
N ARG A 90 -8.53 16.28 -0.98
CA ARG A 90 -8.79 16.83 0.35
C ARG A 90 -9.05 15.70 1.35
N LEU A 91 -8.50 15.83 2.54
CA LEU A 91 -8.74 14.89 3.63
C LEU A 91 -10.23 14.93 4.01
N MET A 92 -10.89 13.78 3.99
CA MET A 92 -12.24 13.57 4.52
C MET A 92 -12.21 13.27 6.02
N GLY A 93 -11.20 12.53 6.47
CA GLY A 93 -11.02 12.07 7.83
C GLY A 93 -10.32 10.72 7.90
N GLY A 94 -10.59 9.96 8.95
CA GLY A 94 -10.00 8.63 9.12
C GLY A 94 -10.81 7.71 10.01
N ARG A 95 -10.34 6.47 10.09
CA ARG A 95 -10.94 5.41 10.90
C ARG A 95 -9.92 4.39 11.37
N VAL A 96 -10.29 3.62 12.38
CA VAL A 96 -9.54 2.45 12.86
C VAL A 96 -10.13 1.19 12.24
N LEU A 97 -9.25 0.27 11.87
CA LEU A 97 -9.60 -1.02 11.26
C LEU A 97 -8.93 -2.17 12.02
N PRO A 98 -9.55 -3.35 12.08
CA PRO A 98 -8.84 -4.55 12.47
C PRO A 98 -7.81 -4.90 11.41
N ALA A 99 -6.63 -5.37 11.82
CA ALA A 99 -5.62 -5.94 10.93
C ALA A 99 -5.58 -7.46 11.08
N ALA A 100 -5.28 -8.17 10.00
CA ALA A 100 -5.34 -9.64 9.94
C ALA A 100 -4.46 -10.37 10.98
N THR A 101 -3.47 -9.70 11.56
CA THR A 101 -2.55 -10.27 12.57
C THR A 101 -2.91 -9.90 14.02
N ASN A 102 -4.19 -9.79 14.36
CA ASN A 102 -4.70 -9.33 15.67
C ASN A 102 -4.21 -7.92 16.06
N GLY A 103 -3.78 -7.14 15.09
CA GLY A 103 -3.33 -5.77 15.28
C GLY A 103 -4.41 -4.74 14.95
N VAL A 104 -3.99 -3.49 14.99
CA VAL A 104 -4.80 -2.33 14.62
C VAL A 104 -4.17 -1.67 13.40
N ALA A 105 -5.02 -1.25 12.49
CA ALA A 105 -4.66 -0.38 11.38
C ALA A 105 -5.44 0.94 11.45
N ALA A 106 -4.89 1.98 10.85
CA ALA A 106 -5.57 3.22 10.59
C ALA A 106 -5.77 3.40 9.09
N MET A 107 -6.84 4.08 8.71
CA MET A 107 -7.06 4.49 7.32
C MET A 107 -7.44 5.96 7.30
N LEU A 108 -6.68 6.74 6.55
CA LEU A 108 -7.04 8.09 6.14
C LEU A 108 -7.71 8.03 4.78
N MET A 109 -8.77 8.80 4.60
CA MET A 109 -9.50 8.88 3.33
C MET A 109 -9.49 10.31 2.80
N TYR A 110 -9.25 10.41 1.51
CA TYR A 110 -9.25 11.66 0.75
C TYR A 110 -10.23 11.55 -0.42
N ASP A 111 -10.76 12.68 -0.86
CA ASP A 111 -11.55 12.78 -2.08
C ASP A 111 -11.06 13.95 -2.96
N ASP A 112 -11.32 13.83 -4.26
CA ASP A 112 -11.16 14.92 -5.21
C ASP A 112 -12.52 15.50 -5.64
N ASP A 113 -12.50 16.63 -6.37
CA ASP A 113 -13.71 17.28 -6.87
C ASP A 113 -14.51 16.45 -7.91
N HIS A 114 -13.92 15.32 -8.37
CA HIS A 114 -14.54 14.39 -9.32
C HIS A 114 -15.14 13.15 -8.65
N GLY A 115 -15.07 13.09 -7.31
CA GLY A 115 -15.55 11.94 -6.53
C GLY A 115 -14.57 10.76 -6.53
N THR A 116 -13.33 10.93 -7.01
CA THR A 116 -12.30 9.91 -6.85
C THR A 116 -11.87 9.86 -5.40
N ARG A 117 -11.94 8.70 -4.78
CA ARG A 117 -11.45 8.50 -3.42
C ARG A 117 -10.07 7.85 -3.43
N LEU A 118 -9.25 8.27 -2.48
CA LEU A 118 -7.93 7.75 -2.23
C LEU A 118 -7.84 7.40 -0.74
N THR A 119 -7.24 6.26 -0.42
CA THR A 119 -7.02 5.85 0.97
C THR A 119 -5.54 5.68 1.24
N LEU A 120 -5.10 6.14 2.41
CA LEU A 120 -3.80 5.83 2.99
C LEU A 120 -4.01 4.93 4.20
N TYR A 121 -3.68 3.65 4.05
CA TYR A 121 -3.74 2.63 5.09
C TYR A 121 -2.39 2.58 5.80
N LEU A 122 -2.43 2.51 7.14
CA LEU A 122 -1.25 2.46 8.01
C LEU A 122 -1.41 1.30 8.98
N ARG A 123 -0.35 0.49 9.13
CA ARG A 123 -0.30 -0.61 10.11
C ARG A 123 1.04 -0.62 10.83
N ASN A 124 1.00 -0.82 12.16
CA ASN A 124 2.20 -0.96 12.98
C ASN A 124 2.70 -2.43 13.00
N GLY A 125 3.95 -2.61 13.41
CA GLY A 125 4.56 -3.93 13.60
C GLY A 125 5.16 -4.54 12.34
N GLU A 126 5.37 -3.75 11.28
CA GLU A 126 6.05 -4.19 10.07
C GLU A 126 7.57 -4.22 10.27
N SER A 127 8.24 -5.19 9.63
CA SER A 127 9.69 -5.37 9.75
C SER A 127 10.41 -4.96 8.47
N GLY A 128 11.55 -4.30 8.66
CA GLY A 128 12.41 -3.82 7.57
C GLY A 128 11.95 -2.48 6.99
N GLU A 129 12.71 -2.01 6.03
CA GLU A 129 12.38 -0.86 5.18
C GLU A 129 12.33 -1.33 3.74
N THR A 130 11.41 -0.82 2.96
CA THR A 130 11.26 -1.23 1.56
C THR A 130 11.06 -0.03 0.65
N ALA A 131 11.59 -0.14 -0.57
CA ALA A 131 11.17 0.74 -1.65
C ALA A 131 9.67 0.55 -1.96
N TYR A 132 9.08 1.48 -2.69
CA TYR A 132 7.69 1.37 -3.14
C TYR A 132 7.48 0.14 -4.00
N ARG A 133 6.47 -0.62 -3.67
CA ARG A 133 5.98 -1.73 -4.49
C ARG A 133 4.61 -1.40 -5.01
N PHE A 134 4.34 -1.78 -6.25
CA PHE A 134 3.08 -1.53 -6.92
C PHE A 134 2.33 -2.85 -7.10
N VAL A 135 1.03 -2.80 -6.87
CA VAL A 135 0.10 -3.89 -7.16
C VAL A 135 -1.18 -3.32 -7.77
N ARG A 136 -1.84 -4.10 -8.61
CA ARG A 136 -3.13 -3.76 -9.20
C ARG A 136 -4.08 -4.93 -9.09
N GLU A 137 -5.27 -4.67 -8.56
CA GLU A 137 -6.35 -5.63 -8.49
C GLU A 137 -7.62 -5.05 -9.14
N GLY A 138 -7.93 -5.51 -10.33
CA GLY A 138 -9.03 -4.97 -11.14
C GLY A 138 -8.77 -3.51 -11.50
N ASN A 139 -9.64 -2.61 -11.07
CA ASN A 139 -9.52 -1.16 -11.28
C ASN A 139 -8.77 -0.44 -10.15
N ILE A 140 -8.41 -1.14 -9.06
CA ILE A 140 -7.71 -0.55 -7.92
C ILE A 140 -6.21 -0.72 -8.10
N SER A 141 -5.49 0.37 -8.01
CA SER A 141 -4.04 0.41 -7.93
C SER A 141 -3.62 0.74 -6.50
N ALA A 142 -2.59 0.06 -6.00
CA ALA A 142 -2.01 0.34 -4.70
C ALA A 142 -0.48 0.40 -4.78
N PHE A 143 0.09 1.39 -4.09
CA PHE A 143 1.50 1.42 -3.74
C PHE A 143 1.65 1.13 -2.26
N TYR A 144 2.60 0.28 -1.90
CA TYR A 144 2.87 -0.03 -0.50
C TYR A 144 4.36 -0.03 -0.21
N TRP A 145 4.69 0.34 1.03
CA TRP A 145 6.07 0.37 1.53
C TRP A 145 6.08 0.23 3.05
N ILE A 146 7.26 -0.03 3.59
CA ILE A 146 7.50 -0.08 5.03
C ILE A 146 8.55 0.98 5.35
N ASP A 147 8.28 1.80 6.33
CA ASP A 147 9.20 2.78 6.90
C ASP A 147 9.05 2.82 8.42
N ARG A 148 10.16 2.65 9.13
CA ARG A 148 10.27 2.76 10.61
C ARG A 148 9.22 1.95 11.39
N GLY A 149 9.00 0.70 10.97
CA GLY A 149 8.06 -0.21 11.63
C GLY A 149 6.58 0.05 11.31
N LEU A 150 6.27 1.05 10.48
CA LEU A 150 4.96 1.26 9.89
C LEU A 150 4.92 0.74 8.46
N GLY A 151 3.89 -0.03 8.16
CA GLY A 151 3.52 -0.34 6.78
C GLY A 151 2.50 0.68 6.29
N PHE A 152 2.70 1.14 5.07
CA PHE A 152 1.85 2.09 4.37
C PHE A 152 1.31 1.46 3.10
N ALA A 153 0.04 1.71 2.78
CA ALA A 153 -0.52 1.39 1.47
C ALA A 153 -1.44 2.52 0.99
N LEU A 154 -1.09 3.12 -0.14
CA LEU A 154 -1.87 4.15 -0.82
C LEU A 154 -2.66 3.48 -1.93
N SER A 155 -4.00 3.54 -1.86
CA SER A 155 -4.90 2.85 -2.80
C SER A 155 -5.90 3.82 -3.42
N ALA A 156 -6.14 3.67 -4.74
CA ALA A 156 -7.20 4.37 -5.46
C ALA A 156 -7.58 3.65 -6.76
N ALA A 157 -8.77 3.97 -7.28
CA ALA A 157 -9.18 3.59 -8.64
C ALA A 157 -8.54 4.56 -9.66
N ALA A 158 -7.22 4.50 -9.81
CA ALA A 158 -6.43 5.37 -10.65
C ALA A 158 -5.27 4.61 -11.32
N SER A 159 -4.64 5.21 -12.33
CA SER A 159 -3.48 4.61 -12.96
C SER A 159 -2.23 4.72 -12.07
N ARG A 160 -1.23 3.88 -12.35
CA ARG A 160 0.06 3.91 -11.66
C ARG A 160 0.73 5.27 -11.77
N GLU A 161 0.68 5.86 -12.96
CA GLU A 161 1.32 7.12 -13.31
C GLU A 161 0.70 8.29 -12.52
N ARG A 162 -0.63 8.25 -12.27
CA ARG A 162 -1.32 9.24 -11.46
C ARG A 162 -0.98 9.11 -9.97
N LEU A 163 -0.81 7.88 -9.49
CA LEU A 163 -0.55 7.63 -8.05
C LEU A 163 0.90 7.86 -7.64
N LEU A 164 1.86 7.57 -8.51
CA LEU A 164 3.29 7.63 -8.15
C LEU A 164 3.73 8.99 -7.57
N PRO A 165 3.41 10.15 -8.18
CA PRO A 165 3.79 11.44 -7.60
C PRO A 165 3.10 11.72 -6.26
N ILE A 166 1.90 11.16 -6.02
CA ILE A 166 1.20 11.28 -4.74
C ILE A 166 1.93 10.47 -3.67
N VAL A 167 2.37 9.25 -4.00
CA VAL A 167 3.17 8.40 -3.10
C VAL A 167 4.46 9.10 -2.69
N ASP A 168 5.17 9.70 -3.65
CA ASP A 168 6.39 10.46 -3.38
C ASP A 168 6.13 11.63 -2.43
N ALA A 169 5.05 12.38 -2.63
CA ALA A 169 4.66 13.48 -1.77
C ALA A 169 4.30 13.02 -0.35
N VAL A 170 3.56 11.92 -0.22
CA VAL A 170 3.21 11.31 1.07
C VAL A 170 4.48 10.91 1.82
N HIS A 171 5.38 10.19 1.16
CA HIS A 171 6.62 9.73 1.77
C HIS A 171 7.49 10.90 2.26
N HIS A 172 7.71 11.91 1.41
CA HIS A 172 8.47 13.11 1.78
C HIS A 172 7.88 13.87 2.98
N GLN A 173 6.55 13.96 3.07
CA GLN A 173 5.89 14.63 4.19
C GLN A 173 6.03 13.83 5.49
N ILE A 174 6.00 12.50 5.41
CA ILE A 174 6.22 11.60 6.55
C ILE A 174 7.67 11.67 7.01
N GLU A 175 8.65 11.66 6.10
CA GLU A 175 10.08 11.75 6.43
C GLU A 175 10.46 13.09 7.07
N LYS A 176 10.03 14.22 6.51
CA LYS A 176 10.28 15.57 7.05
C LYS A 176 9.73 15.78 8.46
N SER A 177 8.82 14.93 8.89
CA SER A 177 8.22 14.95 10.22
C SER A 177 9.11 14.35 11.30
N LYS A 178 10.31 13.90 10.95
CA LYS A 178 11.28 13.33 11.88
C LYS A 178 11.73 14.41 12.87
N PRO A 179 11.57 14.22 14.19
CA PRO A 179 12.31 15.04 15.14
C PRO A 179 13.80 14.78 14.84
N LEU A 180 14.58 15.85 14.67
CA LEU A 180 16.03 15.77 14.60
C LEU A 180 16.51 15.12 15.91
N ASN A 181 16.84 13.83 15.82
CA ASN A 181 17.43 13.11 16.94
C ASN A 181 18.85 13.62 17.10
N ASN A 182 19.00 14.70 17.90
CA ASN A 182 20.28 15.25 18.28
C ASN A 182 20.95 14.21 19.18
N LYS A 183 21.77 13.32 18.60
CA LYS A 183 22.71 12.51 19.39
C LYS A 183 23.76 13.45 19.93
N SER A 184 23.61 13.81 21.21
CA SER A 184 24.71 14.24 22.07
C SER A 184 25.39 13.01 22.60
#